data_50e2189a8ba3acb6c7f3adf653ef3119
#
_entry.id   50e2189a8ba3acb6c7f3adf653ef3119
#
_cell.length_a   1.000
_cell.length_b   1.000
_cell.length_c   1.000
_cell.angle_alpha   90.00
_cell.angle_beta   90.00
_cell.angle_gamma   90.00
#
_symmetry.space_group_name_H-M   'P 1'
#
loop_
_entity.id
_entity.type
_entity.pdbx_description
1 polymer ?
#
loop_
_entity_poly.entity_id
_entity_poly.type
_entity_poly.pdbx_seq_one_letter_code
_entity_poly.pdbx_strand_id
1 'polypeptide(L)'
;MTEHIAFEGHNALRIEIVTKLEQIMHVMAVRAICYMEDTTFPANQAFDGNDFQCTHVVAYLRDEPVGACRIRWFKDFAKIERTAFRPRYRDMNHLRAFLDYVFNHIARKGYSRAITHASPKYARLWRIMLGMKRVDKPAAIYFGEEYIELVKELEVPANAITGDSDVEVLFRTEGAWDVTGRYETAR
;
A
#
# COMPACT_ATOMS: atom_id res chain seq x y z
N MET A 1 3.79 19.82 1.74
CA MET A 1 4.39 19.25 2.96
C MET A 1 4.05 17.77 2.96
N THR A 2 5.05 16.93 2.78
CA THR A 2 4.90 15.50 3.06
C THR A 2 4.47 15.45 4.52
N GLU A 3 3.29 14.89 4.83
CA GLU A 3 2.93 14.66 6.22
C GLU A 3 3.94 13.66 6.79
N HIS A 4 4.99 14.20 7.37
CA HIS A 4 5.80 13.48 8.33
C HIS A 4 4.91 13.29 9.55
N ILE A 5 4.32 12.12 9.70
CA ILE A 5 3.89 11.67 11.02
C ILE A 5 5.17 11.57 11.82
N ALA A 6 5.53 12.66 12.48
CA ALA A 6 6.70 12.76 13.32
C ALA A 6 6.46 11.91 14.56
N PHE A 7 6.96 10.70 14.54
CA PHE A 7 7.45 10.08 15.76
C PHE A 7 8.86 10.64 15.97
N GLU A 8 8.98 11.61 16.86
CA GLU A 8 10.28 12.15 17.30
C GLU A 8 11.12 10.99 17.86
N GLY A 9 12.13 10.60 17.12
CA GLY A 9 13.09 9.57 17.50
C GLY A 9 13.76 8.97 16.25
N HIS A 10 14.98 8.54 16.36
CA HIS A 10 15.83 7.97 15.31
C HIS A 10 15.27 6.72 14.58
N ASN A 11 13.97 6.40 14.75
CA ASN A 11 13.26 5.24 14.19
C ASN A 11 11.93 5.58 13.50
N ALA A 12 11.73 6.81 13.02
CA ALA A 12 10.51 7.17 12.30
C ALA A 12 10.37 6.37 11.00
N LEU A 13 9.20 5.74 10.79
CA LEU A 13 8.86 5.05 9.55
C LEU A 13 8.52 6.10 8.48
N ARG A 14 9.27 6.13 7.38
CA ARG A 14 8.99 6.95 6.21
C ARG A 14 8.27 6.09 5.17
N ILE A 15 7.11 6.53 4.71
CA ILE A 15 6.27 5.79 3.77
C ILE A 15 6.09 6.63 2.52
N GLU A 16 6.26 6.03 1.34
CA GLU A 16 6.22 6.74 0.07
C GLU A 16 5.46 5.95 -0.99
N ILE A 17 4.70 6.67 -1.81
CA ILE A 17 4.25 6.17 -3.11
C ILE A 17 5.47 6.13 -4.02
N VAL A 18 5.63 5.02 -4.70
CA VAL A 18 6.78 4.79 -5.59
C VAL A 18 6.60 5.59 -6.88
N THR A 19 7.56 6.48 -7.15
CA THR A 19 7.59 7.34 -8.34
C THR A 19 8.93 7.29 -9.07
N LYS A 20 9.88 6.49 -8.58
CA LYS A 20 11.23 6.36 -9.14
C LYS A 20 11.57 4.88 -9.34
N LEU A 21 12.39 4.60 -10.36
CA LEU A 21 12.84 3.23 -10.66
C LEU A 21 13.59 2.59 -9.47
N GLU A 22 14.45 3.36 -8.79
CA GLU A 22 15.17 2.89 -7.60
C GLU A 22 14.21 2.38 -6.52
N GLN A 23 13.10 3.09 -6.29
CA GLN A 23 12.10 2.67 -5.32
C GLN A 23 11.38 1.37 -5.76
N ILE A 24 11.16 1.15 -7.05
CA ILE A 24 10.67 -0.15 -7.58
C ILE A 24 11.65 -1.26 -7.20
N MET A 25 12.95 -1.05 -7.37
CA MET A 25 13.97 -2.04 -6.99
C MET A 25 13.91 -2.34 -5.48
N HIS A 26 13.73 -1.32 -4.64
CA HIS A 26 13.55 -1.50 -3.19
C HIS A 26 12.31 -2.32 -2.85
N VAL A 27 11.17 -2.04 -3.50
CA VAL A 27 9.93 -2.84 -3.34
C VAL A 27 10.17 -4.30 -3.70
N MET A 28 10.81 -4.55 -4.85
CA MET A 28 11.11 -5.92 -5.30
C MET A 28 12.08 -6.64 -4.36
N ALA A 29 13.09 -5.94 -3.83
CA ALA A 29 14.01 -6.50 -2.85
C ALA A 29 13.29 -6.91 -1.53
N VAL A 30 12.43 -6.04 -0.98
CA VAL A 30 11.62 -6.36 0.21
C VAL A 30 10.75 -7.60 -0.06
N ARG A 31 10.08 -7.66 -1.22
CA ARG A 31 9.22 -8.78 -1.59
C ARG A 31 10.01 -10.07 -1.80
N ALA A 32 11.19 -10.01 -2.43
CA ALA A 32 12.05 -11.18 -2.62
C ALA A 32 12.43 -11.80 -1.26
N ILE A 33 12.92 -10.98 -0.32
CA ILE A 33 13.26 -11.42 1.02
C ILE A 33 12.07 -12.04 1.74
N CYS A 34 10.90 -11.40 1.66
CA CYS A 34 9.72 -11.86 2.41
C CYS A 34 9.05 -13.10 1.78
N TYR A 35 9.01 -13.18 0.47
CA TYR A 35 8.27 -14.26 -0.21
C TYR A 35 9.15 -15.44 -0.58
N MET A 36 10.38 -15.21 -1.01
CA MET A 36 11.25 -16.29 -1.48
C MET A 36 12.09 -16.89 -0.36
N GLU A 37 12.61 -16.06 0.56
CA GLU A 37 13.49 -16.52 1.63
C GLU A 37 12.72 -16.88 2.91
N ASP A 38 11.76 -16.03 3.32
CA ASP A 38 11.05 -16.22 4.60
C ASP A 38 9.83 -17.16 4.47
N THR A 39 9.06 -17.07 3.38
CA THR A 39 7.85 -17.88 3.19
C THR A 39 7.96 -18.93 2.09
N THR A 40 9.09 -19.02 1.43
CA THR A 40 9.41 -20.02 0.39
C THR A 40 8.44 -20.06 -0.80
N PHE A 41 7.82 -18.92 -1.14
CA PHE A 41 7.03 -18.81 -2.36
C PHE A 41 7.92 -18.89 -3.60
N PRO A 42 7.52 -19.63 -4.64
CA PRO A 42 8.20 -19.61 -5.92
C PRO A 42 8.26 -18.20 -6.53
N ALA A 43 9.32 -17.88 -7.25
CA ALA A 43 9.53 -16.54 -7.82
C ALA A 43 8.36 -16.08 -8.72
N ASN A 44 7.77 -16.98 -9.52
CA ASN A 44 6.61 -16.69 -10.37
C ASN A 44 5.32 -16.41 -9.59
N GLN A 45 5.28 -16.70 -8.30
CA GLN A 45 4.19 -16.32 -7.41
C GLN A 45 4.49 -15.03 -6.64
N ALA A 46 5.76 -14.79 -6.32
CA ALA A 46 6.20 -13.57 -5.65
C ALA A 46 6.10 -12.35 -6.57
N PHE A 47 6.40 -12.54 -7.87
CA PHE A 47 6.37 -11.51 -8.90
C PHE A 47 5.45 -11.93 -10.04
N ASP A 48 4.62 -11.03 -10.52
CA ASP A 48 3.66 -11.31 -11.58
C ASP A 48 3.45 -10.06 -12.47
N GLY A 49 2.79 -10.23 -13.62
CA GLY A 49 2.55 -9.15 -14.57
C GLY A 49 1.71 -7.99 -14.05
N ASN A 50 1.06 -8.13 -12.89
CA ASN A 50 0.31 -7.04 -12.27
C ASN A 50 1.21 -5.99 -11.63
N ASP A 51 2.50 -6.24 -11.50
CA ASP A 51 3.45 -5.27 -10.98
C ASP A 51 3.65 -4.05 -11.90
N PHE A 52 3.33 -4.19 -13.19
CA PHE A 52 3.34 -3.09 -14.15
C PHE A 52 2.06 -2.26 -14.19
N GLN A 53 0.98 -2.74 -13.56
CA GLN A 53 -0.36 -2.15 -13.63
C GLN A 53 -0.89 -1.79 -12.22
N CYS A 54 0.00 -1.32 -11.36
CA CYS A 54 -0.34 -1.02 -9.98
C CYS A 54 0.42 0.21 -9.45
N THR A 55 -0.04 0.74 -8.33
CA THR A 55 0.73 1.67 -7.52
C THR A 55 1.49 0.88 -6.46
N HIS A 56 2.81 1.04 -6.43
CA HIS A 56 3.65 0.49 -5.38
C HIS A 56 3.81 1.48 -4.23
N VAL A 57 3.87 0.94 -3.00
CA VAL A 57 4.17 1.69 -1.78
C VAL A 57 5.35 1.05 -1.09
N VAL A 58 6.27 1.86 -0.61
CA VAL A 58 7.48 1.43 0.10
C VAL A 58 7.58 2.12 1.46
N ALA A 59 8.03 1.37 2.45
CA ALA A 59 8.33 1.89 3.79
C ALA A 59 9.83 1.78 4.08
N TYR A 60 10.39 2.82 4.66
CA TYR A 60 11.78 2.90 5.08
C TYR A 60 11.88 3.14 6.58
N LEU A 61 12.82 2.47 7.21
CA LEU A 61 13.34 2.86 8.51
C LEU A 61 14.75 3.41 8.31
N ARG A 62 14.94 4.69 8.60
CA ARG A 62 16.10 5.45 8.12
C ARG A 62 16.11 5.38 6.58
N ASP A 63 17.18 4.86 5.98
CA ASP A 63 17.27 4.67 4.52
C ASP A 63 17.11 3.21 4.08
N GLU A 64 16.83 2.29 5.04
CA GLU A 64 16.61 0.88 4.75
C GLU A 64 15.18 0.61 4.30
N PRO A 65 14.93 0.02 3.12
CA PRO A 65 13.61 -0.40 2.71
C PRO A 65 13.17 -1.62 3.54
N VAL A 66 12.11 -1.47 4.32
CA VAL A 66 11.67 -2.46 5.30
C VAL A 66 10.30 -3.05 5.02
N GLY A 67 9.45 -2.33 4.33
CA GLY A 67 8.09 -2.73 4.01
C GLY A 67 7.67 -2.36 2.59
N ALA A 68 6.75 -3.12 2.02
CA ALA A 68 6.20 -2.86 0.70
C ALA A 68 4.78 -3.39 0.58
N CYS A 69 3.98 -2.78 -0.29
CA CYS A 69 2.78 -3.37 -0.85
C CYS A 69 2.51 -2.84 -2.26
N ARG A 70 1.51 -3.41 -2.92
CA ARG A 70 0.97 -2.82 -4.15
C ARG A 70 -0.53 -2.60 -4.02
N ILE A 71 -1.03 -1.58 -4.73
CA ILE A 71 -2.44 -1.24 -4.84
C ILE A 71 -2.84 -1.41 -6.30
N ARG A 72 -3.82 -2.26 -6.57
CA ARG A 72 -4.43 -2.37 -7.89
C ARG A 72 -5.75 -1.63 -7.91
N TRP A 73 -6.00 -0.95 -8.98
CA TRP A 73 -7.18 -0.11 -9.16
C TRP A 73 -8.22 -0.84 -10.02
N PHE A 74 -9.43 -0.95 -9.53
CA PHE A 74 -10.58 -1.47 -10.24
C PHE A 74 -11.65 -0.38 -10.29
N LYS A 75 -12.74 -0.62 -11.01
CA LYS A 75 -13.75 0.40 -11.25
C LYS A 75 -14.30 1.06 -9.97
N ASP A 76 -14.59 0.27 -8.96
CA ASP A 76 -15.32 0.68 -7.74
C ASP A 76 -14.66 0.27 -6.43
N PHE A 77 -13.44 -0.26 -6.50
CA PHE A 77 -12.64 -0.61 -5.33
C PHE A 77 -11.14 -0.61 -5.64
N ALA A 78 -10.33 -0.42 -4.62
CA ALA A 78 -8.90 -0.66 -4.69
C ALA A 78 -8.55 -1.99 -4.02
N LYS A 79 -7.61 -2.75 -4.58
CA LYS A 79 -7.15 -4.02 -4.02
C LYS A 79 -5.73 -3.90 -3.50
N ILE A 80 -5.55 -4.14 -2.21
CA ILE A 80 -4.25 -4.17 -1.55
C ILE A 80 -3.69 -5.58 -1.66
N GLU A 81 -2.49 -5.72 -2.20
CA GLU A 81 -1.83 -6.99 -2.42
C GLU A 81 -0.35 -6.91 -2.06
N ARG A 82 0.27 -8.08 -1.87
CA ARG A 82 1.72 -8.20 -1.66
C ARG A 82 2.25 -7.34 -0.50
N THR A 83 1.44 -7.16 0.54
CA THR A 83 1.89 -6.50 1.77
C THR A 83 2.94 -7.37 2.45
N ALA A 84 4.12 -6.82 2.64
CA ALA A 84 5.28 -7.51 3.17
C ALA A 84 6.12 -6.58 4.04
N PHE A 85 6.62 -7.11 5.15
CA PHE A 85 7.65 -6.47 5.98
C PHE A 85 8.77 -7.48 6.21
N ARG A 86 10.01 -7.03 6.04
CA ARG A 86 11.20 -7.86 6.28
C ARG A 86 11.16 -8.40 7.71
N PRO A 87 11.46 -9.68 7.97
CA PRO A 87 11.20 -10.35 9.24
C PRO A 87 11.64 -9.58 10.49
N ARG A 88 12.86 -9.06 10.50
CA ARG A 88 13.43 -8.32 11.63
C ARG A 88 12.81 -6.94 11.89
N TYR A 89 11.99 -6.44 10.94
CA TYR A 89 11.34 -5.13 11.03
C TYR A 89 9.81 -5.25 11.20
N ARG A 90 9.31 -6.47 11.45
CA ARG A 90 7.90 -6.72 11.70
C ARG A 90 7.52 -6.19 13.06
N ASP A 91 6.84 -5.06 13.05
CA ASP A 91 6.25 -4.42 14.20
C ASP A 91 4.81 -4.03 13.90
N MET A 92 3.92 -4.18 14.88
CA MET A 92 2.49 -3.94 14.68
C MET A 92 2.17 -2.47 14.45
N ASN A 93 2.92 -1.56 15.07
CA ASN A 93 2.73 -0.12 14.90
C ASN A 93 3.21 0.30 13.51
N HIS A 94 4.34 -0.24 13.04
CA HIS A 94 4.83 0.00 11.68
C HIS A 94 3.83 -0.49 10.64
N LEU A 95 3.30 -1.70 10.81
CA LEU A 95 2.32 -2.25 9.89
C LEU A 95 1.02 -1.44 9.88
N ARG A 96 0.55 -1.00 11.05
CA ARG A 96 -0.63 -0.14 11.16
C ARG A 96 -0.41 1.19 10.46
N ALA A 97 0.67 1.91 10.79
CA ALA A 97 0.99 3.21 10.18
C ALA A 97 1.13 3.09 8.65
N PHE A 98 1.77 2.03 8.17
CA PHE A 98 1.92 1.75 6.75
C PHE A 98 0.57 1.55 6.06
N LEU A 99 -0.33 0.77 6.65
CA LEU A 99 -1.63 0.48 6.05
C LEU A 99 -2.61 1.64 6.19
N ASP A 100 -2.54 2.42 7.27
CA ASP A 100 -3.30 3.67 7.40
C ASP A 100 -2.90 4.66 6.30
N TYR A 101 -1.61 4.80 6.00
CA TYR A 101 -1.13 5.60 4.85
C TYR A 101 -1.69 5.08 3.52
N VAL A 102 -1.67 3.75 3.31
CA VAL A 102 -2.23 3.12 2.09
C VAL A 102 -3.73 3.37 1.97
N PHE A 103 -4.50 3.24 3.06
CA PHE A 103 -5.94 3.52 3.06
C PHE A 103 -6.23 4.99 2.78
N ASN A 104 -5.47 5.90 3.38
CA ASN A 104 -5.60 7.34 3.12
C ASN A 104 -5.30 7.68 1.65
N HIS A 105 -4.29 7.08 1.05
CA HIS A 105 -3.99 7.25 -0.37
C HIS A 105 -5.12 6.74 -1.26
N ILE A 106 -5.69 5.57 -0.94
CA ILE A 106 -6.84 5.00 -1.65
C ILE A 106 -8.06 5.94 -1.56
N ALA A 107 -8.37 6.41 -0.35
CA ALA A 107 -9.48 7.33 -0.11
C ALA A 107 -9.26 8.67 -0.83
N ARG A 108 -8.03 9.21 -0.83
CA ARG A 108 -7.66 10.44 -1.52
C ARG A 108 -7.87 10.38 -3.03
N LYS A 109 -7.78 9.17 -3.63
CA LYS A 109 -8.13 8.90 -5.04
C LYS A 109 -9.63 8.70 -5.27
N GLY A 110 -10.48 8.93 -4.26
CA GLY A 110 -11.93 8.85 -4.37
C GLY A 110 -12.54 7.46 -4.17
N TYR A 111 -11.73 6.46 -3.78
CA TYR A 111 -12.25 5.12 -3.52
C TYR A 111 -12.78 4.99 -2.09
N SER A 112 -14.02 4.55 -1.96
CA SER A 112 -14.66 4.26 -0.67
C SER A 112 -14.45 2.83 -0.18
N ARG A 113 -13.77 1.96 -0.97
CA ARG A 113 -13.60 0.54 -0.62
C ARG A 113 -12.19 0.04 -0.94
N ALA A 114 -11.57 -0.56 0.07
CA ALA A 114 -10.34 -1.32 -0.08
C ALA A 114 -10.59 -2.80 0.19
N ILE A 115 -10.13 -3.67 -0.70
CA ILE A 115 -10.27 -5.13 -0.60
C ILE A 115 -8.89 -5.77 -0.51
N THR A 116 -8.77 -6.84 0.25
CA THR A 116 -7.61 -7.75 0.22
C THR A 116 -8.05 -9.20 0.35
N HIS A 117 -7.17 -10.10 -0.07
CA HIS A 117 -7.33 -11.53 0.18
C HIS A 117 -6.16 -12.00 1.01
N ALA A 118 -6.43 -12.70 2.09
CA ALA A 118 -5.43 -13.13 3.04
C ALA A 118 -5.69 -14.57 3.51
N SER A 119 -4.62 -15.32 3.80
CA SER A 119 -4.75 -16.62 4.44
C SER A 119 -5.42 -16.46 5.82
N PRO A 120 -6.02 -17.53 6.39
CA PRO A 120 -6.81 -17.44 7.64
C PRO A 120 -6.07 -16.76 8.79
N LYS A 121 -4.76 -17.02 8.92
CA LYS A 121 -3.88 -16.41 9.93
C LYS A 121 -3.83 -14.88 9.77
N TYR A 122 -3.55 -14.41 8.56
CA TYR A 122 -3.43 -12.98 8.26
C TYR A 122 -4.81 -12.30 8.19
N ALA A 123 -5.85 -13.00 7.75
CA ALA A 123 -7.21 -12.48 7.77
C ALA A 123 -7.66 -12.11 9.19
N ARG A 124 -7.33 -12.96 10.20
CA ARG A 124 -7.58 -12.63 11.61
C ARG A 124 -6.84 -11.39 12.05
N LEU A 125 -5.55 -11.27 11.68
CA LEU A 125 -4.72 -10.10 12.00
C LEU A 125 -5.30 -8.80 11.42
N TRP A 126 -5.65 -8.81 10.15
CA TRP A 126 -6.20 -7.64 9.45
C TRP A 126 -7.54 -7.19 10.04
N ARG A 127 -8.39 -8.15 10.44
CA ARG A 127 -9.64 -7.84 11.10
C ARG A 127 -9.45 -7.15 12.45
N ILE A 128 -8.57 -7.67 13.29
CA ILE A 128 -8.33 -7.15 14.64
C ILE A 128 -7.61 -5.81 14.58
N MET A 129 -6.56 -5.71 13.79
CA MET A 129 -5.67 -4.55 13.76
C MET A 129 -6.25 -3.38 12.96
N LEU A 130 -6.88 -3.66 11.82
CA LEU A 130 -7.32 -2.65 10.86
C LEU A 130 -8.84 -2.49 10.77
N GLY A 131 -9.59 -3.29 11.52
CA GLY A 131 -11.05 -3.26 11.47
C GLY A 131 -11.65 -3.71 10.13
N MET A 132 -10.91 -4.49 9.33
CA MET A 132 -11.45 -5.05 8.09
C MET A 132 -12.54 -6.07 8.39
N LYS A 133 -13.54 -6.15 7.54
CA LYS A 133 -14.65 -7.10 7.66
C LYS A 133 -14.46 -8.26 6.68
N ARG A 134 -14.75 -9.47 7.11
CA ARG A 134 -14.84 -10.62 6.21
C ARG A 134 -16.05 -10.45 5.30
N VAL A 135 -15.88 -10.69 4.02
CA VAL A 135 -16.98 -10.75 3.07
C VAL A 135 -17.61 -12.15 3.16
N ASP A 136 -18.95 -12.22 3.12
CA ASP A 136 -19.69 -13.49 3.13
C ASP A 136 -19.63 -14.14 1.73
N LYS A 137 -18.46 -14.69 1.43
CA LYS A 137 -18.18 -15.46 0.21
C LYS A 137 -17.32 -16.66 0.56
N PRO A 138 -17.40 -17.75 -0.25
CA PRO A 138 -16.44 -18.84 -0.15
C PRO A 138 -15.00 -18.33 -0.23
N ALA A 139 -14.09 -18.96 0.53
CA ALA A 139 -12.66 -18.66 0.39
C ALA A 139 -12.18 -19.02 -1.02
N ALA A 140 -11.34 -18.19 -1.60
CA ALA A 140 -10.67 -18.52 -2.85
C ALA A 140 -9.52 -19.49 -2.58
N ILE A 141 -9.36 -20.50 -3.43
CA ILE A 141 -8.20 -21.39 -3.38
C ILE A 141 -7.16 -20.85 -4.37
N TYR A 142 -5.99 -20.55 -3.88
CA TYR A 142 -4.88 -20.04 -4.67
C TYR A 142 -3.60 -20.79 -4.28
N PHE A 143 -3.03 -21.55 -5.22
CA PHE A 143 -1.89 -22.45 -4.99
C PHE A 143 -2.08 -23.43 -3.83
N GLY A 144 -3.30 -23.99 -3.71
CA GLY A 144 -3.63 -24.95 -2.67
C GLY A 144 -3.92 -24.38 -1.28
N GLU A 145 -3.81 -23.06 -1.13
CA GLU A 145 -4.06 -22.34 0.12
C GLU A 145 -5.38 -21.56 0.06
N GLU A 146 -6.08 -21.50 1.18
CA GLU A 146 -7.29 -20.71 1.33
C GLU A 146 -6.97 -19.21 1.48
N TYR A 147 -7.72 -18.36 0.77
CA TYR A 147 -7.67 -16.92 0.89
C TYR A 147 -9.06 -16.34 1.15
N ILE A 148 -9.19 -15.67 2.28
CA ILE A 148 -10.42 -15.04 2.74
C ILE A 148 -10.44 -13.61 2.21
N GLU A 149 -11.55 -13.22 1.55
CA GLU A 149 -11.77 -11.85 1.13
C GLU A 149 -12.12 -10.97 2.33
N LEU A 150 -11.42 -9.87 2.47
CA LEU A 150 -11.65 -8.84 3.47
C LEU A 150 -11.89 -7.49 2.80
N VAL A 151 -12.78 -6.71 3.37
CA VAL A 151 -13.12 -5.36 2.91
C VAL A 151 -12.96 -4.35 4.04
N LYS A 152 -12.51 -3.16 3.70
CA LYS A 152 -12.56 -1.95 4.54
C LYS A 152 -13.31 -0.86 3.78
N GLU A 153 -14.37 -0.36 4.39
CA GLU A 153 -15.01 0.87 3.93
C GLU A 153 -14.14 2.05 4.36
N LEU A 154 -13.98 2.99 3.45
CA LEU A 154 -13.16 4.17 3.62
C LEU A 154 -14.02 5.42 3.52
N GLU A 155 -13.73 6.39 4.35
CA GLU A 155 -14.30 7.72 4.23
C GLU A 155 -13.53 8.52 3.19
N VAL A 156 -14.21 8.89 2.10
CA VAL A 156 -13.61 9.67 1.01
C VAL A 156 -13.55 11.13 1.46
N PRO A 157 -12.36 11.73 1.55
CA PRO A 157 -12.21 13.10 2.03
C PRO A 157 -12.76 14.12 1.02
N ALA A 158 -13.17 15.29 1.49
CA ALA A 158 -13.69 16.35 0.64
C ALA A 158 -12.71 16.83 -0.44
N ASN A 159 -11.41 16.69 -0.19
CA ASN A 159 -10.35 17.02 -1.13
C ASN A 159 -9.89 15.81 -1.98
N ALA A 160 -10.73 14.78 -2.14
CA ALA A 160 -10.44 13.65 -3.03
C ALA A 160 -10.17 14.14 -4.47
N ILE A 161 -9.28 13.44 -5.16
CA ILE A 161 -8.93 13.76 -6.55
C ILE A 161 -10.07 13.31 -7.47
N THR A 162 -10.62 14.26 -8.21
CA THR A 162 -11.74 14.03 -9.14
C THR A 162 -11.46 14.71 -10.48
N GLY A 163 -12.30 14.50 -11.47
CA GLY A 163 -12.23 15.21 -12.75
C GLY A 163 -12.45 16.74 -12.62
N ASP A 164 -13.04 17.18 -11.51
CA ASP A 164 -13.29 18.60 -11.21
C ASP A 164 -12.19 19.22 -10.33
N SER A 165 -11.14 18.46 -10.00
CA SER A 165 -9.99 19.01 -9.26
C SER A 165 -9.23 20.03 -10.13
N ASP A 166 -8.59 21.01 -9.46
CA ASP A 166 -7.75 22.00 -10.16
C ASP A 166 -6.71 21.31 -11.03
N VAL A 167 -6.52 21.83 -12.23
CA VAL A 167 -5.64 21.23 -13.24
C VAL A 167 -4.20 21.10 -12.75
N GLU A 168 -3.72 22.03 -11.92
CA GLU A 168 -2.41 21.97 -11.30
C GLU A 168 -2.27 20.73 -10.40
N VAL A 169 -3.32 20.39 -9.65
CA VAL A 169 -3.35 19.19 -8.78
C VAL A 169 -3.23 17.92 -9.62
N LEU A 170 -3.91 17.89 -10.78
CA LEU A 170 -3.87 16.74 -11.70
C LEU A 170 -2.50 16.54 -12.37
N PHE A 171 -1.69 17.60 -12.48
CA PHE A 171 -0.32 17.50 -13.00
C PHE A 171 0.72 17.13 -11.95
N ARG A 172 0.36 17.14 -10.66
CA ARG A 172 1.28 16.79 -9.59
C ARG A 172 1.59 15.29 -9.59
N THR A 173 2.74 14.97 -9.06
CA THR A 173 3.16 13.58 -8.93
C THR A 173 2.20 12.78 -8.05
N GLU A 174 1.90 11.55 -8.44
CA GLU A 174 1.07 10.61 -7.68
C GLU A 174 1.46 10.59 -6.19
N GLY A 175 0.49 10.81 -5.31
CA GLY A 175 0.70 10.87 -3.86
C GLY A 175 1.25 12.19 -3.31
N ALA A 176 1.66 13.12 -4.16
CA ALA A 176 2.18 14.44 -3.75
C ALA A 176 1.22 15.59 -4.16
N TRP A 177 -0.06 15.35 -4.13
CA TRP A 177 -1.08 16.30 -4.63
C TRP A 177 -1.19 17.60 -3.82
N ASP A 178 -0.73 17.61 -2.58
CA ASP A 178 -0.73 18.81 -1.72
C ASP A 178 0.61 19.57 -1.76
N VAL A 179 1.55 19.11 -2.61
CA VAL A 179 2.87 19.75 -2.79
C VAL A 179 2.90 20.46 -4.12
N THR A 180 3.22 21.76 -4.10
CA THR A 180 3.38 22.59 -5.31
C THR A 180 4.34 21.94 -6.30
N GLY A 181 3.88 21.72 -7.53
CA GLY A 181 4.67 21.11 -8.59
C GLY A 181 5.75 22.03 -9.14
N ARG A 182 6.76 21.45 -9.80
CA ARG A 182 7.88 22.21 -10.39
C ARG A 182 7.42 23.26 -11.39
N TYR A 183 6.33 23.02 -12.07
CA TYR A 183 5.80 23.87 -13.14
C TYR A 183 4.90 25.01 -12.62
N GLU A 184 4.48 24.94 -11.36
CA GLU A 184 3.62 25.94 -10.73
C GLU A 184 4.42 27.17 -10.23
N THR A 185 5.72 27.01 -10.01
CA THR A 185 6.62 28.07 -9.54
C THR A 185 7.21 28.94 -10.66
N ALA A 186 6.91 28.62 -11.92
CA ALA A 186 7.46 29.30 -13.11
C ALA A 186 6.56 30.41 -13.64
N ARG A 187 5.63 30.94 -12.83
CA ARG A 187 4.78 32.11 -13.16
C ARG A 187 5.30 33.38 -12.52
#